data_c6ea29b5bddfa7ac4fd3243d31ba36ab
#
_entry.id   c6ea29b5bddfa7ac4fd3243d31ba36ab
#
_cell.length_a   1.000
_cell.length_b   1.000
_cell.length_c   1.000
_cell.angle_alpha   90.00
_cell.angle_beta   90.00
_cell.angle_gamma   90.00
#
_symmetry.space_group_name_H-M   'P 1'
#
loop_
_entity.id
_entity.type
_entity.pdbx_description
1 polymer ?
#
loop_
_entity_poly.entity_id
_entity_poly.type
_entity_poly.pdbx_seq_one_letter_code
_entity_poly.pdbx_strand_id
1 'polypeptide(L)'
;MASVLNKQIAEKLDEMAELLEVQGANPFRVRAYRRAAATVGEMDRDLEEISRSEGMEGLVSLPTVGKGIAAAVWEMVHTGRWSQLERLRGSLQPENLLQTVPGIGPALAKLIHDDL
;
A
#
# COMPACT_ATOMS: atom_id res chain seq x y z
N MET A 1 -16.82 7.47 -14.61
CA MET A 1 -15.38 7.62 -14.82
C MET A 1 -14.68 7.67 -13.47
N ALA A 2 -13.60 6.92 -13.32
CA ALA A 2 -12.88 6.88 -12.05
C ALA A 2 -12.19 8.20 -11.77
N SER A 3 -12.15 8.60 -10.51
CA SER A 3 -11.44 9.81 -10.11
C SER A 3 -9.94 9.59 -10.14
N VAL A 4 -9.16 10.68 -10.12
CA VAL A 4 -7.71 10.59 -10.03
C VAL A 4 -7.31 9.86 -8.76
N LEU A 5 -7.97 10.16 -7.64
CA LEU A 5 -7.69 9.49 -6.38
C LEU A 5 -7.93 7.99 -6.49
N ASN A 6 -9.05 7.58 -7.09
CA ASN A 6 -9.35 6.17 -7.25
C ASN A 6 -8.25 5.46 -8.07
N LYS A 7 -7.79 6.10 -9.13
CA LYS A 7 -6.74 5.52 -9.96
C LYS A 7 -5.43 5.39 -9.19
N GLN A 8 -5.08 6.40 -8.40
CA GLN A 8 -3.86 6.35 -7.60
C GLN A 8 -3.92 5.23 -6.56
N ILE A 9 -5.07 5.07 -5.92
CA ILE A 9 -5.23 4.01 -4.93
C ILE A 9 -5.18 2.64 -5.61
N ALA A 10 -5.82 2.51 -6.78
CA ALA A 10 -5.78 1.26 -7.53
C ALA A 10 -4.34 0.88 -7.88
N GLU A 11 -3.54 1.86 -8.29
CA GLU A 11 -2.14 1.59 -8.62
C GLU A 11 -1.36 1.10 -7.42
N LYS A 12 -1.63 1.67 -6.24
CA LYS A 12 -0.94 1.24 -5.04
C LYS A 12 -1.38 -0.15 -4.60
N LEU A 13 -2.66 -0.48 -4.79
CA LEU A 13 -3.14 -1.83 -4.50
C LEU A 13 -2.47 -2.85 -5.43
N ASP A 14 -2.34 -2.52 -6.71
CA ASP A 14 -1.64 -3.39 -7.65
C ASP A 14 -0.16 -3.53 -7.29
N GLU A 15 0.47 -2.44 -6.87
CA GLU A 15 1.86 -2.49 -6.47
C GLU A 15 2.04 -3.40 -5.25
N MET A 16 1.14 -3.31 -4.29
CA MET A 16 1.19 -4.21 -3.14
C MET A 16 1.10 -5.67 -3.57
N ALA A 17 0.19 -5.97 -4.51
CA ALA A 17 0.07 -7.33 -5.02
C ALA A 17 1.36 -7.80 -5.65
N GLU A 18 2.00 -6.94 -6.43
CA GLU A 18 3.24 -7.29 -7.11
C GLU A 18 4.36 -7.55 -6.11
N LEU A 19 4.51 -6.70 -5.11
CA LEU A 19 5.54 -6.88 -4.11
C LEU A 19 5.31 -8.14 -3.26
N LEU A 20 4.05 -8.42 -2.94
CA LEU A 20 3.72 -9.65 -2.22
C LEU A 20 4.04 -10.88 -3.05
N GLU A 21 3.80 -10.81 -4.35
CA GLU A 21 4.11 -11.92 -5.23
C GLU A 21 5.62 -12.18 -5.28
N VAL A 22 6.40 -11.11 -5.34
CA VAL A 22 7.86 -11.22 -5.33
C VAL A 22 8.35 -11.86 -4.03
N GLN A 23 7.69 -11.58 -2.92
CA GLN A 23 8.03 -12.17 -1.64
C GLN A 23 7.59 -13.63 -1.50
N GLY A 24 6.81 -14.13 -2.43
CA GLY A 24 6.27 -15.47 -2.32
C GLY A 24 5.10 -15.58 -1.36
N ALA A 25 4.36 -14.50 -1.17
CA ALA A 25 3.22 -14.50 -0.28
C ALA A 25 2.08 -15.37 -0.83
N ASN A 26 1.11 -15.64 0.02
CA ASN A 26 -0.05 -16.46 -0.33
C ASN A 26 -0.71 -15.94 -1.60
N PRO A 27 -0.88 -16.78 -2.65
CA PRO A 27 -1.50 -16.33 -3.89
C PRO A 27 -2.92 -15.78 -3.73
N PHE A 28 -3.67 -16.26 -2.74
CA PHE A 28 -5.00 -15.73 -2.49
C PHE A 28 -4.93 -14.27 -2.06
N ARG A 29 -3.93 -13.93 -1.26
CA ARG A 29 -3.74 -12.56 -0.81
C ARG A 29 -3.35 -11.65 -1.98
N VAL A 30 -2.42 -12.11 -2.82
CA VAL A 30 -2.05 -11.36 -4.02
C VAL A 30 -3.27 -11.08 -4.88
N ARG A 31 -4.09 -12.10 -5.09
CA ARG A 31 -5.27 -11.98 -5.93
C ARG A 31 -6.29 -11.03 -5.33
N ALA A 32 -6.43 -11.04 -4.00
CA ALA A 32 -7.36 -10.15 -3.33
C ALA A 32 -7.02 -8.68 -3.60
N TYR A 33 -5.74 -8.35 -3.53
CA TYR A 33 -5.31 -6.97 -3.82
C TYR A 33 -5.52 -6.61 -5.29
N ARG A 34 -5.26 -7.55 -6.22
CA ARG A 34 -5.49 -7.27 -7.63
C ARG A 34 -6.96 -7.06 -7.95
N ARG A 35 -7.84 -7.83 -7.31
CA ARG A 35 -9.28 -7.65 -7.51
C ARG A 35 -9.75 -6.31 -6.95
N ALA A 36 -9.25 -5.94 -5.78
CA ALA A 36 -9.60 -4.65 -5.19
C ALA A 36 -9.12 -3.51 -6.07
N ALA A 37 -7.92 -3.63 -6.65
CA ALA A 37 -7.41 -2.62 -7.56
C ALA A 37 -8.30 -2.45 -8.77
N ALA A 38 -8.77 -3.55 -9.34
CA ALA A 38 -9.67 -3.47 -10.50
C ALA A 38 -10.99 -2.81 -10.12
N THR A 39 -11.56 -3.20 -8.98
CA THR A 39 -12.82 -2.61 -8.51
C THR A 39 -12.67 -1.11 -8.32
N VAL A 40 -11.63 -0.69 -7.60
CA VAL A 40 -11.42 0.72 -7.29
C VAL A 40 -11.12 1.52 -8.56
N GLY A 41 -10.36 0.93 -9.47
CA GLY A 41 -9.97 1.62 -10.69
C GLY A 41 -11.13 1.84 -11.64
N GLU A 42 -12.20 1.01 -11.54
CA GLU A 42 -13.31 1.08 -12.46
C GLU A 42 -14.55 1.74 -11.89
N MET A 43 -14.60 1.98 -10.57
CA MET A 43 -15.81 2.53 -9.98
C MET A 43 -15.96 4.01 -10.28
N ASP A 44 -17.21 4.44 -10.38
CA ASP A 44 -17.54 5.84 -10.71
C ASP A 44 -17.49 6.74 -9.50
N ARG A 45 -17.81 6.23 -8.31
CA ARG A 45 -17.83 7.04 -7.11
C ARG A 45 -16.42 7.26 -6.59
N ASP A 46 -16.18 8.47 -6.11
CA ASP A 46 -14.89 8.83 -5.52
C ASP A 46 -14.76 8.18 -4.14
N LEU A 47 -13.63 7.55 -3.87
CA LEU A 47 -13.40 6.91 -2.58
C LEU A 47 -13.41 7.90 -1.43
N GLU A 48 -12.94 9.14 -1.67
CA GLU A 48 -13.01 10.15 -0.63
C GLU A 48 -14.45 10.47 -0.28
N GLU A 49 -15.31 10.56 -1.29
CA GLU A 49 -16.72 10.81 -1.06
C GLU A 49 -17.38 9.71 -0.25
N ILE A 50 -17.06 8.46 -0.58
CA ILE A 50 -17.60 7.32 0.13
C ILE A 50 -17.14 7.34 1.59
N SER A 51 -15.87 7.60 1.82
CA SER A 51 -15.34 7.60 3.17
C SER A 51 -15.94 8.74 3.99
N ARG A 52 -16.21 9.90 3.36
CA ARG A 52 -16.79 11.05 4.06
C ARG A 52 -18.26 10.83 4.38
N SER A 53 -19.01 10.26 3.45
CA SER A 53 -20.46 10.14 3.63
C SER A 53 -20.87 8.84 4.33
N GLU A 54 -20.12 7.77 4.13
CA GLU A 54 -20.50 6.45 4.65
C GLU A 54 -19.47 5.86 5.62
N GLY A 55 -18.31 6.48 5.74
CA GLY A 55 -17.28 6.02 6.66
C GLY A 55 -16.64 4.71 6.24
N MET A 56 -16.03 4.05 7.21
CA MET A 56 -15.34 2.78 6.95
C MET A 56 -16.32 1.73 6.44
N GLU A 57 -17.57 1.74 6.91
CA GLU A 57 -18.55 0.76 6.46
C GLU A 57 -18.82 0.85 4.97
N GLY A 58 -18.82 2.07 4.42
CA GLY A 58 -18.98 2.24 2.98
C GLY A 58 -17.85 1.60 2.20
N LEU A 59 -16.62 1.70 2.71
CA LEU A 59 -15.48 1.09 2.07
C LEU A 59 -15.53 -0.44 2.15
N VAL A 60 -15.88 -0.95 3.32
CA VAL A 60 -15.97 -2.40 3.53
C VAL A 60 -17.03 -3.04 2.64
N SER A 61 -18.09 -2.29 2.35
CA SER A 61 -19.19 -2.83 1.55
C SER A 61 -18.92 -2.86 0.05
N LEU A 62 -17.79 -2.29 -0.39
CA LEU A 62 -17.44 -2.33 -1.81
C LEU A 62 -17.10 -3.76 -2.24
N PRO A 63 -17.48 -4.15 -3.48
CA PRO A 63 -17.14 -5.48 -3.95
C PRO A 63 -15.65 -5.74 -3.91
N THR A 64 -15.24 -6.92 -3.51
CA THR A 64 -13.86 -7.39 -3.42
C THR A 64 -13.00 -6.66 -2.40
N VAL A 65 -13.56 -5.67 -1.68
CA VAL A 65 -12.82 -4.93 -0.66
C VAL A 65 -13.21 -5.47 0.71
N GLY A 66 -12.33 -6.23 1.33
CA GLY A 66 -12.55 -6.72 2.69
C GLY A 66 -12.08 -5.71 3.73
N LYS A 67 -12.18 -6.08 5.02
CA LYS A 67 -11.84 -5.16 6.10
C LYS A 67 -10.38 -4.70 6.03
N GLY A 68 -9.45 -5.60 5.73
CA GLY A 68 -8.04 -5.25 5.67
C GLY A 68 -7.74 -4.28 4.56
N ILE A 69 -8.31 -4.50 3.38
CA ILE A 69 -8.09 -3.63 2.25
C ILE A 69 -8.83 -2.30 2.46
N ALA A 70 -10.01 -2.35 3.08
CA ALA A 70 -10.74 -1.13 3.40
C ALA A 70 -9.93 -0.24 4.34
N ALA A 71 -9.24 -0.83 5.31
CA ALA A 71 -8.38 -0.06 6.21
C ALA A 71 -7.23 0.62 5.44
N ALA A 72 -6.65 -0.09 4.46
CA ALA A 72 -5.61 0.48 3.62
C ALA A 72 -6.15 1.64 2.80
N VAL A 73 -7.33 1.46 2.20
CA VAL A 73 -7.96 2.52 1.42
C VAL A 73 -8.25 3.73 2.30
N TRP A 74 -8.76 3.50 3.51
CA TRP A 74 -9.03 4.56 4.47
C TRP A 74 -7.78 5.38 4.75
N GLU A 75 -6.67 4.69 5.03
CA GLU A 75 -5.42 5.38 5.30
C GLU A 75 -4.98 6.22 4.10
N MET A 76 -5.05 5.65 2.90
CA MET A 76 -4.64 6.37 1.70
C MET A 76 -5.52 7.57 1.41
N VAL A 77 -6.82 7.44 1.64
CA VAL A 77 -7.74 8.57 1.43
C VAL A 77 -7.44 9.72 2.38
N HIS A 78 -7.13 9.41 3.64
CA HIS A 78 -6.97 10.44 4.66
C HIS A 78 -5.57 11.00 4.76
N THR A 79 -4.55 10.22 4.41
CA THR A 79 -3.16 10.66 4.58
C THR A 79 -2.41 10.78 3.27
N GLY A 80 -2.93 10.20 2.20
CA GLY A 80 -2.20 10.12 0.93
C GLY A 80 -1.08 9.09 0.94
N ARG A 81 -0.95 8.33 2.02
CA ARG A 81 0.13 7.37 2.18
C ARG A 81 -0.42 6.02 2.64
N TRP A 82 0.36 4.99 2.40
CA TRP A 82 0.03 3.64 2.89
C TRP A 82 1.29 3.09 3.55
N SER A 83 1.33 3.14 4.86
CA SER A 83 2.55 2.83 5.62
C SER A 83 3.01 1.38 5.42
N GLN A 84 2.08 0.45 5.30
CA GLN A 84 2.46 -0.94 5.04
C GLN A 84 3.18 -1.09 3.70
N LEU A 85 2.68 -0.41 2.67
CA LEU A 85 3.32 -0.45 1.36
C LEU A 85 4.71 0.16 1.41
N GLU A 86 4.85 1.27 2.13
CA GLU A 86 6.16 1.93 2.24
C GLU A 86 7.17 1.03 2.95
N ARG A 87 6.74 0.34 4.00
CA ARG A 87 7.61 -0.59 4.68
C ARG A 87 8.02 -1.75 3.78
N LEU A 88 7.09 -2.24 2.99
CA LEU A 88 7.38 -3.36 2.09
C LEU A 88 8.34 -2.92 0.99
N ARG A 89 8.15 -1.72 0.44
CA ARG A 89 9.09 -1.18 -0.54
C ARG A 89 10.49 -1.11 0.04
N GLY A 90 10.61 -0.59 1.26
CA GLY A 90 11.89 -0.44 1.90
C GLY A 90 12.59 -1.77 2.13
N SER A 91 11.83 -2.78 2.56
CA SER A 91 12.42 -4.07 2.86
C SER A 91 12.96 -4.79 1.63
N LEU A 92 12.50 -4.41 0.43
CA LEU A 92 12.94 -5.04 -0.80
C LEU A 92 14.01 -4.25 -1.54
N GLN A 93 14.42 -3.10 -1.02
CA GLN A 93 15.43 -2.27 -1.67
C GLN A 93 16.81 -2.58 -1.09
N PRO A 94 17.78 -2.97 -1.94
CA PRO A 94 19.10 -3.36 -1.45
C PRO A 94 19.81 -2.30 -0.64
N GLU A 95 19.65 -1.03 -0.99
CA GLU A 95 20.33 0.05 -0.29
C GLU A 95 19.92 0.13 1.17
N ASN A 96 18.74 -0.30 1.51
CA ASN A 96 18.29 -0.30 2.89
C ASN A 96 18.97 -1.38 3.71
N LEU A 97 19.49 -2.39 3.05
CA LEU A 97 20.21 -3.46 3.73
C LEU A 97 21.64 -3.06 4.05
N LEU A 98 22.17 -2.09 3.30
CA LEU A 98 23.55 -1.66 3.46
C LEU A 98 23.70 -0.56 4.48
N GLN A 99 22.71 0.22 4.67
CA GLN A 99 22.79 1.42 5.46
C GLN A 99 22.55 1.20 6.93
N THR A 100 22.35 0.27 7.22
CA THR A 100 22.05 0.11 8.58
C THR A 100 23.25 0.13 9.51
N VAL A 101 23.72 1.20 8.61
CA VAL A 101 24.46 1.07 9.08
C VAL A 101 24.76 1.81 9.34
N PRO A 102 24.71 2.51 8.74
CA PRO A 102 25.28 2.61 9.11
C PRO A 102 25.30 3.18 9.31
N GLY A 103 25.45 3.93 8.96
CA GLY A 103 25.92 3.66 9.51
C GLY A 103 26.06 4.20 9.40
N ILE A 104 26.70 4.65 8.93
CA ILE A 104 27.17 4.28 9.08
C ILE A 104 27.00 4.62 9.01
N GLY A 105 27.07 5.39 8.56
CA GLY A 105 27.33 4.81 8.84
C GLY A 105 27.23 5.28 8.70
N PRO A 106 27.45 5.72 8.32
CA PRO A 106 27.60 5.18 8.52
C PRO A 106 27.42 5.15 8.72
N ALA A 107 27.31 6.00 8.42
CA ALA A 107 27.41 5.03 8.87
C ALA A 107 27.27 4.78 8.97
N LEU A 108 27.56 5.36 8.66
CA LEU A 108 27.67 4.32 8.96
C LEU A 108 27.21 4.18 9.06
N ALA A 109 26.83 4.93 8.85
CA ALA A 109 26.67 3.98 9.17
C ALA A 109 26.52 4.03 9.27
N LYS A 110 26.65 4.62 9.09
CA LYS A 110 26.79 3.96 9.45
C LYS A 110 26.50 3.66 9.78
N LEU A 111 26.62 4.24 9.47
CA LEU A 111 26.69 3.31 9.96
C LEU A 111 26.41 3.14 10.10
N ILE A 112 26.32 3.62 10.15
CA ILE A 112 26.40 2.79 10.50
C ILE A 112 26.16 2.84 10.69
N HIS A 113 26.15 3.30 10.44
CA HIS A 113 26.12 2.62 10.90
C HIS A 113 25.77 2.58 11.14
N ASP A 114 26.13 3.35 11.12
CA ASP A 114 26.21 2.72 11.65
C ASP A 114 26.01 2.59 11.81
N ASP A 115 26.19 2.96 11.70
CA ASP A 115 26.33 2.25 12.16
C ASP A 115 26.22 2.17 12.13
N LEU A 116 26.32 2.71 12.11
CA LEU A 116 26.57 2.05 12.41
C LEU A 116 26.55 2.05 12.45
#